data_751d2ddc1db0e60b4589b18a494dae4a
#
_entry.id   751d2ddc1db0e60b4589b18a494dae4a
#
_cell.length_a   1.000
_cell.length_b   1.000
_cell.length_c   1.000
_cell.angle_alpha   90.00
_cell.angle_beta   90.00
_cell.angle_gamma   90.00
#
_symmetry.space_group_name_H-M   'P 1'
#
loop_
_entity.id
_entity.type
_entity.pdbx_description
1 polymer ?
#
loop_
_entity_poly.entity_id
_entity_poly.type
_entity_poly.pdbx_seq_one_letter_code
_entity_poly.pdbx_strand_id
1 'polypeptide(L)'
;VFAHRSSRREDMLFKLFYWLYKISFRLLTGRKISFGNFMIMPKSSLDKIVYYSEIWSHLAGGILKSGLAYSTIQTHKGPRYAGQSKMNFSKLLLLGLGAISVFMEIIAGRLLFFSCCLIAFSLLIILALLGVKTFTTLAIPGWTSTVLSSMLIVLLQSFLLSLVTMFLYFSSESQRKFVPAHHYRDYTGAVETITE
;
A
#
# COMPACT_ATOMS: atom_id res chain seq x y z
N VAL A 1 -17.22 -2.35 14.86
CA VAL A 1 -16.94 -1.00 15.39
C VAL A 1 -15.46 -0.91 15.71
N PHE A 2 -14.79 0.15 15.27
CA PHE A 2 -13.36 0.37 15.49
C PHE A 2 -13.10 1.54 16.43
N ALA A 3 -12.06 1.41 17.26
CA ALA A 3 -11.57 2.50 18.06
C ALA A 3 -10.68 3.43 17.25
N HIS A 4 -11.11 4.68 17.05
CA HIS A 4 -10.34 5.74 16.42
C HIS A 4 -9.68 6.61 17.50
N ARG A 5 -8.35 6.67 17.48
CA ARG A 5 -7.59 7.51 18.44
C ARG A 5 -7.62 8.98 18.00
N SER A 6 -8.19 9.83 18.83
CA SER A 6 -8.34 11.28 18.57
C SER A 6 -7.07 12.09 18.85
N SER A 7 -6.21 11.65 19.77
CA SER A 7 -4.98 12.37 20.11
C SER A 7 -3.77 11.45 20.22
N ARG A 8 -2.62 11.92 19.75
CA ARG A 8 -1.31 11.26 19.90
C ARG A 8 -0.35 12.26 20.55
N ARG A 9 0.14 11.92 21.73
CA ARG A 9 1.28 12.61 22.38
C ARG A 9 2.57 11.97 21.87
N GLU A 10 3.04 12.39 20.72
CA GLU A 10 4.24 11.83 20.07
C GLU A 10 5.10 12.97 19.55
N ASP A 11 6.42 12.72 19.40
CA ASP A 11 7.39 13.70 18.93
C ASP A 11 7.05 14.30 17.56
N MET A 12 7.57 15.51 17.29
CA MET A 12 7.30 16.25 16.05
C MET A 12 7.76 15.49 14.81
N LEU A 13 8.93 14.83 14.88
CA LEU A 13 9.45 13.97 13.82
C LEU A 13 8.49 12.81 13.51
N PHE A 14 7.97 12.14 14.54
CA PHE A 14 7.01 11.07 14.37
C PHE A 14 5.73 11.54 13.69
N LYS A 15 5.22 12.74 14.05
CA LYS A 15 4.04 13.34 13.41
C LYS A 15 4.27 13.60 11.93
N LEU A 16 5.47 14.11 11.56
CA LEU A 16 5.85 14.35 10.17
C LEU A 16 5.89 13.05 9.37
N PHE A 17 6.58 12.01 9.86
CA PHE A 17 6.63 10.70 9.19
C PHE A 17 5.25 10.06 9.07
N TYR A 18 4.42 10.17 10.09
CA TYR A 18 3.07 9.64 10.05
C TYR A 18 2.18 10.41 9.06
N TRP A 19 2.35 11.71 8.93
CA TRP A 19 1.66 12.53 7.94
C TRP A 19 2.09 12.15 6.52
N LEU A 20 3.41 12.03 6.26
CA LEU A 20 3.95 11.55 4.98
C LEU A 20 3.41 10.16 4.64
N TYR A 21 3.42 9.23 5.61
CA TYR A 21 2.85 7.90 5.43
C TYR A 21 1.38 7.95 5.02
N LYS A 22 0.56 8.78 5.68
CA LYS A 22 -0.86 8.91 5.35
C LYS A 22 -1.09 9.44 3.93
N ILE A 23 -0.28 10.41 3.50
CA ILE A 23 -0.35 10.94 2.14
C ILE A 23 0.05 9.87 1.15
N SER A 24 1.19 9.22 1.34
CA SER A 24 1.68 8.13 0.47
C SER A 24 0.67 7.00 0.40
N PHE A 25 0.14 6.55 1.53
CA PHE A 25 -0.88 5.51 1.57
C PHE A 25 -2.12 5.91 0.78
N ARG A 26 -2.62 7.12 0.96
CA ARG A 26 -3.79 7.62 0.23
C ARG A 26 -3.53 7.77 -1.27
N LEU A 27 -2.36 8.26 -1.64
CA LEU A 27 -1.96 8.42 -3.05
C LEU A 27 -1.87 7.05 -3.74
N LEU A 28 -1.20 6.10 -3.09
CA LEU A 28 -0.96 4.76 -3.64
C LEU A 28 -2.24 3.92 -3.69
N THR A 29 -3.04 3.92 -2.63
CA THR A 29 -4.20 3.01 -2.49
C THR A 29 -5.55 3.65 -2.81
N GLY A 30 -5.65 4.99 -2.75
CA GLY A 30 -6.91 5.74 -2.82
C GLY A 30 -7.76 5.61 -1.55
N ARG A 31 -7.29 4.91 -0.52
CA ARG A 31 -8.02 4.65 0.72
C ARG A 31 -7.43 5.42 1.89
N LYS A 32 -8.21 5.60 2.96
CA LYS A 32 -7.75 6.20 4.21
C LYS A 32 -7.82 5.16 5.31
N ILE A 33 -6.71 4.91 6.01
CA ILE A 33 -6.73 4.14 7.25
C ILE A 33 -6.80 5.13 8.41
N SER A 34 -7.90 5.10 9.17
CA SER A 34 -8.13 5.97 10.32
C SER A 34 -8.17 5.22 11.65
N PHE A 35 -8.17 3.89 11.63
CA PHE A 35 -8.30 3.03 12.80
C PHE A 35 -7.16 2.01 12.88
N GLY A 36 -6.94 1.48 14.09
CA GLY A 36 -5.98 0.41 14.34
C GLY A 36 -6.66 -0.95 14.52
N ASN A 37 -5.96 -1.86 15.19
CA ASN A 37 -6.43 -3.25 15.39
C ASN A 37 -7.39 -3.41 16.60
N PHE A 38 -7.75 -2.32 17.30
CA PHE A 38 -8.68 -2.39 18.43
C PHE A 38 -10.12 -2.23 17.92
N MET A 39 -10.88 -3.32 18.02
CA MET A 39 -12.23 -3.38 17.48
C MET A 39 -13.11 -4.40 18.22
N ILE A 40 -14.41 -4.25 18.04
CA ILE A 40 -15.43 -5.25 18.36
C ILE A 40 -16.18 -5.58 17.09
N MET A 41 -16.33 -6.87 16.80
CA MET A 41 -17.05 -7.31 15.61
C MET A 41 -18.00 -8.47 15.93
N PRO A 42 -19.19 -8.52 15.29
CA PRO A 42 -20.10 -9.64 15.41
C PRO A 42 -19.49 -10.92 14.82
N LYS A 43 -19.86 -12.07 15.38
CA LYS A 43 -19.41 -13.39 14.90
C LYS A 43 -19.73 -13.58 13.40
N SER A 44 -20.91 -13.16 12.96
CA SER A 44 -21.31 -13.24 11.53
C SER A 44 -20.40 -12.46 10.58
N SER A 45 -19.79 -11.38 11.04
CA SER A 45 -18.78 -10.63 10.28
C SER A 45 -17.40 -11.32 10.33
N LEU A 46 -17.06 -11.87 11.50
CA LEU A 46 -15.82 -12.63 11.68
C LEU A 46 -15.79 -13.85 10.76
N ASP A 47 -16.87 -14.63 10.73
CA ASP A 47 -17.01 -15.83 9.91
C ASP A 47 -16.86 -15.52 8.40
N LYS A 48 -17.19 -14.30 7.97
CA LYS A 48 -16.99 -13.86 6.59
C LYS A 48 -15.55 -13.51 6.27
N ILE A 49 -14.86 -12.84 7.19
CA ILE A 49 -13.53 -12.28 6.90
C ILE A 49 -12.37 -13.18 7.31
N VAL A 50 -12.59 -14.17 8.17
CA VAL A 50 -11.52 -15.05 8.69
C VAL A 50 -10.78 -15.79 7.58
N TYR A 51 -11.45 -16.04 6.46
CA TYR A 51 -10.89 -16.70 5.27
C TYR A 51 -10.19 -15.76 4.29
N TYR A 52 -10.24 -14.44 4.52
CA TYR A 52 -9.48 -13.48 3.71
C TYR A 52 -8.01 -13.46 4.12
N SER A 53 -7.11 -13.80 3.23
CA SER A 53 -5.67 -13.85 3.52
C SER A 53 -5.10 -12.51 3.98
N GLU A 54 -5.66 -11.42 3.50
CA GLU A 54 -5.22 -10.04 3.79
C GLU A 54 -5.35 -9.65 5.25
N ILE A 55 -6.33 -10.20 5.99
CA ILE A 55 -6.49 -9.89 7.42
C ILE A 55 -5.33 -10.46 8.25
N TRP A 56 -4.74 -11.56 7.79
CA TRP A 56 -3.61 -12.19 8.45
C TRP A 56 -2.28 -11.45 8.20
N SER A 57 -2.21 -10.70 7.11
CA SER A 57 -1.09 -9.81 6.83
C SER A 57 -1.22 -8.48 7.57
N HIS A 58 -2.40 -7.83 7.46
CA HIS A 58 -2.69 -6.57 8.15
C HIS A 58 -4.20 -6.40 8.37
N LEU A 59 -4.64 -6.57 9.60
CA LEU A 59 -6.06 -6.64 9.95
C LEU A 59 -6.88 -5.42 9.47
N ALA A 60 -6.45 -4.19 9.81
CA ALA A 60 -7.16 -2.98 9.39
C ALA A 60 -7.19 -2.81 7.86
N GLY A 61 -6.09 -3.16 7.18
CA GLY A 61 -6.00 -3.15 5.71
C GLY A 61 -6.95 -4.18 5.08
N GLY A 62 -6.94 -5.40 5.59
CA GLY A 62 -7.81 -6.49 5.12
C GLY A 62 -9.30 -6.15 5.24
N ILE A 63 -9.70 -5.55 6.37
CA ILE A 63 -11.10 -5.11 6.55
C ILE A 63 -11.46 -3.98 5.59
N LEU A 64 -10.57 -3.03 5.34
CA LEU A 64 -10.82 -2.00 4.34
C LEU A 64 -10.92 -2.59 2.92
N LYS A 65 -10.12 -3.61 2.61
CA LYS A 65 -10.16 -4.30 1.31
C LYS A 65 -11.41 -5.14 1.14
N SER A 66 -11.89 -5.80 2.21
CA SER A 66 -13.09 -6.65 2.18
C SER A 66 -14.39 -5.88 1.87
N GLY A 67 -14.40 -4.54 1.99
CA GLY A 67 -15.58 -3.72 1.75
C GLY A 67 -16.68 -3.83 2.81
N LEU A 68 -16.42 -4.51 3.95
CA LEU A 68 -17.38 -4.58 5.05
C LEU A 68 -17.68 -3.19 5.62
N ALA A 69 -18.95 -2.91 5.83
CA ALA A 69 -19.38 -1.68 6.50
C ALA A 69 -18.85 -1.65 7.93
N TYR A 70 -18.27 -0.53 8.31
CA TYR A 70 -17.74 -0.34 9.67
C TYR A 70 -18.08 1.05 10.20
N SER A 71 -18.15 1.15 11.51
CA SER A 71 -18.27 2.42 12.23
C SER A 71 -17.05 2.64 13.12
N THR A 72 -16.78 3.89 13.46
CA THR A 72 -15.65 4.24 14.33
C THR A 72 -16.14 5.03 15.55
N ILE A 73 -15.60 4.70 16.72
CA ILE A 73 -15.83 5.45 17.95
C ILE A 73 -14.53 6.15 18.34
N GLN A 74 -14.63 7.43 18.69
CA GLN A 74 -13.45 8.17 19.18
C GLN A 74 -13.05 7.66 20.54
N THR A 75 -11.76 7.36 20.70
CA THR A 75 -11.19 6.88 21.95
C THR A 75 -9.95 7.69 22.32
N HIS A 76 -9.77 7.92 23.62
CA HIS A 76 -8.57 8.54 24.16
C HIS A 76 -7.62 7.47 24.69
N LYS A 77 -6.33 7.65 24.43
CA LYS A 77 -5.31 6.75 24.99
C LYS A 77 -5.09 7.12 26.45
N GLY A 78 -5.51 6.26 27.37
CA GLY A 78 -5.16 6.38 28.78
C GLY A 78 -3.66 6.16 29.05
N PRO A 79 -3.16 6.58 30.23
CA PRO A 79 -1.83 6.21 30.70
C PRO A 79 -1.73 4.70 30.85
N ARG A 80 -0.53 4.16 30.69
CA ARG A 80 -0.29 2.74 30.96
C ARG A 80 -0.20 2.53 32.47
N TYR A 81 -0.80 1.47 32.96
CA TYR A 81 -0.67 1.07 34.37
C TYR A 81 0.73 0.55 34.69
N ALA A 82 1.40 -0.15 33.72
CA ALA A 82 2.74 -0.70 33.86
C ALA A 82 3.42 -0.90 32.51
N GLY A 83 4.76 -0.97 32.51
CA GLY A 83 5.58 -1.32 31.35
C GLY A 83 5.80 -0.18 30.36
N GLN A 84 6.77 -0.40 29.45
CA GLN A 84 7.12 0.55 28.38
C GLN A 84 6.59 0.08 27.00
N SER A 85 6.59 1.00 26.02
CA SER A 85 6.20 0.65 24.65
C SER A 85 7.24 -0.26 24.00
N LYS A 86 6.84 -1.45 23.61
CA LYS A 86 7.66 -2.36 22.78
C LYS A 86 7.65 -1.99 21.28
N MET A 87 6.88 -0.96 20.89
CA MET A 87 6.79 -0.48 19.52
C MET A 87 7.91 0.54 19.29
N ASN A 88 8.87 0.21 18.47
CA ASN A 88 9.91 1.12 17.96
C ASN A 88 9.57 1.59 16.54
N PHE A 89 10.37 2.52 16.01
CA PHE A 89 10.16 3.10 14.68
C PHE A 89 10.18 2.03 13.57
N SER A 90 11.12 1.07 13.64
CA SER A 90 11.23 -0.01 12.63
C SER A 90 9.98 -0.89 12.59
N LYS A 91 9.45 -1.27 13.77
CA LYS A 91 8.21 -2.05 13.85
C LYS A 91 7.00 -1.28 13.31
N LEU A 92 6.97 0.04 13.53
CA LEU A 92 5.91 0.89 13.00
C LEU A 92 5.99 1.01 11.48
N LEU A 93 7.21 1.14 10.93
CA LEU A 93 7.44 1.15 9.48
C LEU A 93 6.99 -0.17 8.84
N LEU A 94 7.39 -1.31 9.42
CA LEU A 94 6.97 -2.63 8.94
C LEU A 94 5.44 -2.80 8.98
N LEU A 95 4.79 -2.32 10.05
CA LEU A 95 3.33 -2.33 10.14
C LEU A 95 2.69 -1.48 9.04
N GLY A 96 3.26 -0.30 8.76
CA GLY A 96 2.80 0.58 7.68
C GLY A 96 2.99 -0.03 6.29
N LEU A 97 4.13 -0.66 6.03
CA LEU A 97 4.38 -1.39 4.79
C LEU A 97 3.44 -2.60 4.63
N GLY A 98 3.17 -3.32 5.72
CA GLY A 98 2.17 -4.39 5.73
C GLY A 98 0.77 -3.90 5.36
N ALA A 99 0.37 -2.69 5.79
CA ALA A 99 -0.90 -2.10 5.37
C ALA A 99 -0.91 -1.75 3.86
N ILE A 100 0.22 -1.29 3.31
CA ILE A 100 0.36 -0.99 1.88
C ILE A 100 0.31 -2.28 1.06
N SER A 101 0.97 -3.36 1.50
CA SER A 101 1.04 -4.63 0.76
C SER A 101 -0.32 -5.29 0.55
N VAL A 102 -1.30 -5.06 1.43
CA VAL A 102 -2.69 -5.52 1.25
C VAL A 102 -3.32 -4.96 -0.03
N PHE A 103 -2.87 -3.79 -0.49
CA PHE A 103 -3.40 -3.10 -1.67
C PHE A 103 -2.45 -3.17 -2.87
N MET A 104 -1.52 -4.14 -2.89
CA MET A 104 -0.49 -4.24 -3.93
C MET A 104 -1.08 -4.31 -5.34
N GLU A 105 -2.22 -4.96 -5.53
CA GLU A 105 -2.97 -5.02 -6.78
C GLU A 105 -3.32 -3.62 -7.32
N ILE A 106 -3.91 -2.78 -6.46
CA ILE A 106 -4.29 -1.40 -6.83
C ILE A 106 -3.05 -0.56 -7.12
N ILE A 107 -1.99 -0.75 -6.33
CA ILE A 107 -0.73 -0.02 -6.48
C ILE A 107 -0.05 -0.40 -7.78
N ALA A 108 0.05 -1.70 -8.08
CA ALA A 108 0.63 -2.19 -9.33
C ALA A 108 -0.10 -1.64 -10.55
N GLY A 109 -1.44 -1.67 -10.55
CA GLY A 109 -2.24 -1.11 -11.63
C GLY A 109 -2.01 0.40 -11.82
N ARG A 110 -1.89 1.16 -10.73
CA ARG A 110 -1.61 2.61 -10.82
C ARG A 110 -0.20 2.92 -11.32
N LEU A 111 0.80 2.17 -10.85
CA LEU A 111 2.18 2.33 -11.32
C LEU A 111 2.29 1.98 -12.80
N LEU A 112 1.62 0.90 -13.23
CA LEU A 112 1.56 0.54 -14.65
C LEU A 112 0.94 1.66 -15.49
N PHE A 113 -0.22 2.17 -15.08
CA PHE A 113 -0.89 3.27 -15.77
C PHE A 113 -0.01 4.52 -15.85
N PHE A 114 0.64 4.90 -14.73
CA PHE A 114 1.55 6.03 -14.70
C PHE A 114 2.76 5.83 -15.63
N SER A 115 3.33 4.64 -15.66
CA SER A 115 4.43 4.30 -16.58
C SER A 115 3.98 4.40 -18.05
N CYS A 116 2.79 3.92 -18.39
CA CYS A 116 2.23 4.08 -19.73
C CYS A 116 2.05 5.56 -20.13
N CYS A 117 1.58 6.39 -19.20
CA CYS A 117 1.48 7.85 -19.42
C CYS A 117 2.85 8.49 -19.64
N LEU A 118 3.88 8.09 -18.88
CA LEU A 118 5.25 8.58 -19.08
C LEU A 118 5.82 8.18 -20.44
N ILE A 119 5.58 6.93 -20.86
CA ILE A 119 5.99 6.45 -22.18
C ILE A 119 5.32 7.28 -23.28
N ALA A 120 4.00 7.45 -23.21
CA ALA A 120 3.25 8.25 -24.18
C ALA A 120 3.75 9.70 -24.24
N PHE A 121 3.97 10.32 -23.08
CA PHE A 121 4.49 11.68 -22.97
C PHE A 121 5.91 11.81 -23.55
N SER A 122 6.79 10.85 -23.26
CA SER A 122 8.15 10.82 -23.82
C SER A 122 8.14 10.68 -25.34
N LEU A 123 7.27 9.84 -25.89
CA LEU A 123 7.10 9.69 -27.34
C LEU A 123 6.62 10.98 -27.99
N LEU A 124 5.65 11.68 -27.38
CA LEU A 124 5.18 12.97 -27.88
C LEU A 124 6.29 14.01 -27.93
N ILE A 125 7.13 14.10 -26.88
CA ILE A 125 8.29 15.01 -26.87
C ILE A 125 9.28 14.63 -27.96
N ILE A 126 9.60 13.35 -28.12
CA ILE A 126 10.51 12.88 -29.19
C ILE A 126 9.99 13.28 -30.57
N LEU A 127 8.71 13.05 -30.84
CA LEU A 127 8.08 13.43 -32.11
C LEU A 127 8.11 14.95 -32.34
N ALA A 128 7.79 15.74 -31.30
CA ALA A 128 7.85 17.20 -31.37
C ALA A 128 9.28 17.70 -31.67
N LEU A 129 10.29 17.16 -31.01
CA LEU A 129 11.70 17.51 -31.25
C LEU A 129 12.18 17.15 -32.66
N LEU A 130 11.77 15.98 -33.15
CA LEU A 130 12.06 15.58 -34.55
C LEU A 130 11.39 16.54 -35.52
N GLY A 131 10.14 16.95 -35.27
CA GLY A 131 9.43 17.94 -36.06
C GLY A 131 10.15 19.30 -36.08
N VAL A 132 10.53 19.83 -34.90
CA VAL A 132 11.30 21.07 -34.82
C VAL A 132 12.62 20.98 -35.59
N LYS A 133 13.33 19.87 -35.42
CA LYS A 133 14.62 19.68 -36.13
C LYS A 133 14.49 19.61 -37.67
N THR A 134 13.40 19.00 -38.15
CA THR A 134 13.22 18.79 -39.62
C THR A 134 12.58 19.98 -40.34
N PHE A 135 11.66 20.68 -39.65
CA PHE A 135 10.86 21.74 -40.27
C PHE A 135 11.28 23.16 -39.87
N THR A 136 12.23 23.30 -38.91
CA THR A 136 12.65 24.63 -38.44
C THR A 136 14.17 24.73 -38.33
N THR A 137 14.70 25.96 -38.36
CA THR A 137 16.11 26.26 -38.09
C THR A 137 16.37 26.61 -36.62
N LEU A 138 15.37 26.44 -35.76
CA LEU A 138 15.45 26.78 -34.33
C LEU A 138 16.26 25.76 -33.50
N ALA A 139 16.61 24.62 -34.07
CA ALA A 139 17.35 23.57 -33.37
C ALA A 139 18.82 23.98 -33.17
N ILE A 140 19.19 24.31 -31.92
CA ILE A 140 20.59 24.58 -31.56
C ILE A 140 21.39 23.29 -31.67
N PRO A 141 22.55 23.27 -32.32
CA PRO A 141 23.40 22.09 -32.42
C PRO A 141 23.77 21.52 -31.05
N GLY A 142 23.61 20.21 -30.86
CA GLY A 142 23.88 19.50 -29.60
C GLY A 142 22.70 19.47 -28.61
N TRP A 143 21.86 20.48 -28.55
CA TRP A 143 20.73 20.51 -27.62
C TRP A 143 19.68 19.44 -27.93
N THR A 144 19.28 19.32 -29.19
CA THR A 144 18.27 18.34 -29.63
C THR A 144 18.72 16.92 -29.35
N SER A 145 19.99 16.57 -29.57
CA SER A 145 20.50 15.23 -29.28
C SER A 145 20.54 14.91 -27.81
N THR A 146 20.89 15.88 -26.96
CA THR A 146 20.89 15.70 -25.50
C THR A 146 19.48 15.44 -24.96
N VAL A 147 18.49 16.25 -25.39
CA VAL A 147 17.10 16.07 -24.94
C VAL A 147 16.53 14.76 -25.49
N LEU A 148 16.81 14.41 -26.74
CA LEU A 148 16.38 13.15 -27.34
C LEU A 148 16.92 11.95 -26.56
N SER A 149 18.22 11.95 -26.24
CA SER A 149 18.84 10.89 -25.43
C SER A 149 18.23 10.80 -24.03
N SER A 150 17.99 11.95 -23.39
CA SER A 150 17.35 11.99 -22.08
C SER A 150 15.92 11.40 -22.10
N MET A 151 15.13 11.75 -23.13
CA MET A 151 13.78 11.21 -23.30
C MET A 151 13.79 9.71 -23.60
N LEU A 152 14.76 9.23 -24.36
CA LEU A 152 14.95 7.79 -24.60
C LEU A 152 15.26 7.03 -23.30
N ILE A 153 16.10 7.60 -22.43
CA ILE A 153 16.40 7.02 -21.12
C ILE A 153 15.14 6.96 -20.26
N VAL A 154 14.36 8.04 -20.19
CA VAL A 154 13.09 8.07 -19.43
C VAL A 154 12.11 7.03 -19.96
N LEU A 155 11.99 6.88 -21.26
CA LEU A 155 11.14 5.87 -21.91
C LEU A 155 11.57 4.45 -21.49
N LEU A 156 12.87 4.15 -21.61
CA LEU A 156 13.41 2.84 -21.26
C LEU A 156 13.21 2.54 -19.76
N GLN A 157 13.49 3.50 -18.88
CA GLN A 157 13.27 3.35 -17.44
C GLN A 157 11.80 3.13 -17.10
N SER A 158 10.89 3.86 -17.74
CA SER A 158 9.44 3.70 -17.55
C SER A 158 8.95 2.33 -17.99
N PHE A 159 9.49 1.83 -19.11
CA PHE A 159 9.19 0.48 -19.59
C PHE A 159 9.70 -0.60 -18.63
N LEU A 160 10.94 -0.50 -18.17
CA LEU A 160 11.51 -1.42 -17.20
C LEU A 160 10.73 -1.41 -15.87
N LEU A 161 10.34 -0.22 -15.40
CA LEU A 161 9.52 -0.10 -14.19
C LEU A 161 8.17 -0.80 -14.35
N SER A 162 7.54 -0.67 -15.53
CA SER A 162 6.29 -1.40 -15.86
C SER A 162 6.49 -2.90 -15.81
N LEU A 163 7.55 -3.43 -16.42
CA LEU A 163 7.85 -4.87 -16.43
C LEU A 163 8.10 -5.40 -15.02
N VAL A 164 8.92 -4.70 -14.23
CA VAL A 164 9.22 -5.10 -12.85
C VAL A 164 7.95 -5.09 -12.00
N THR A 165 7.13 -4.04 -12.13
CA THR A 165 5.87 -3.93 -11.38
C THR A 165 4.91 -5.07 -11.74
N MET A 166 4.79 -5.39 -13.02
CA MET A 166 3.96 -6.48 -13.52
C MET A 166 4.47 -7.85 -13.01
N PHE A 167 5.77 -8.06 -13.09
CA PHE A 167 6.41 -9.29 -12.60
C PHE A 167 6.18 -9.47 -11.09
N LEU A 168 6.38 -8.43 -10.29
CA LEU A 168 6.15 -8.47 -8.84
C LEU A 168 4.68 -8.75 -8.51
N TYR A 169 3.75 -8.16 -9.27
CA TYR A 169 2.33 -8.42 -9.09
C TYR A 169 1.99 -9.89 -9.34
N PHE A 170 2.38 -10.45 -10.49
CA PHE A 170 2.11 -11.85 -10.81
C PHE A 170 2.83 -12.83 -9.88
N SER A 171 4.06 -12.51 -9.48
CA SER A 171 4.79 -13.31 -8.48
C SER A 171 4.06 -13.35 -7.15
N SER A 172 3.50 -12.22 -6.70
CA SER A 172 2.71 -12.14 -5.48
C SER A 172 1.39 -12.92 -5.59
N GLU A 173 0.74 -12.89 -6.75
CA GLU A 173 -0.54 -13.57 -6.97
C GLU A 173 -0.36 -15.09 -7.08
N SER A 174 0.75 -15.56 -7.67
CA SER A 174 1.05 -16.98 -7.81
C SER A 174 1.40 -17.68 -6.48
N GLN A 175 1.77 -16.93 -5.45
CA GLN A 175 2.06 -17.48 -4.13
C GLN A 175 0.75 -17.81 -3.41
N ARG A 176 0.57 -19.08 -3.04
CA ARG A 176 -0.54 -19.51 -2.19
C ARG A 176 -0.43 -18.84 -0.83
N LYS A 177 -1.33 -17.91 -0.54
CA LYS A 177 -1.38 -17.23 0.75
C LYS A 177 -1.86 -18.23 1.82
N PHE A 178 -1.05 -18.43 2.84
CA PHE A 178 -1.44 -19.26 3.97
C PHE A 178 -2.56 -18.57 4.75
N VAL A 179 -3.71 -19.25 4.87
CA VAL A 179 -4.84 -18.76 5.66
C VAL A 179 -5.00 -19.68 6.87
N PRO A 180 -4.62 -19.26 8.08
CA PRO A 180 -4.67 -20.08 9.28
C PRO A 180 -6.06 -20.69 9.57
N ALA A 181 -7.13 -20.00 9.18
CA ALA A 181 -8.49 -20.48 9.37
C ALA A 181 -8.82 -21.77 8.58
N HIS A 182 -8.10 -22.07 7.49
CA HIS A 182 -8.24 -23.33 6.76
C HIS A 182 -7.46 -24.49 7.41
N HIS A 183 -6.39 -24.16 8.14
CA HIS A 183 -5.40 -25.12 8.65
C HIS A 183 -5.40 -25.25 10.17
N TYR A 184 -6.30 -24.57 10.89
CA TYR A 184 -6.25 -24.56 12.35
C TYR A 184 -6.36 -25.96 12.97
N ARG A 185 -7.10 -26.87 12.32
CA ARG A 185 -7.28 -28.25 12.77
C ARG A 185 -5.98 -29.05 12.75
N ASP A 186 -5.04 -28.71 11.86
CA ASP A 186 -3.74 -29.37 11.76
C ASP A 186 -2.82 -29.01 12.94
N TYR A 187 -3.14 -27.91 13.64
CA TYR A 187 -2.33 -27.36 14.74
C TYR A 187 -3.05 -27.40 16.10
N THR A 188 -4.33 -27.77 16.13
CA THR A 188 -5.11 -27.90 17.37
C THR A 188 -5.41 -29.35 17.65
N GLY A 189 -5.17 -29.81 18.90
CA GLY A 189 -5.63 -31.12 19.36
C GLY A 189 -7.15 -31.15 19.55
N ALA A 190 -7.66 -32.20 20.19
CA ALA A 190 -9.07 -32.32 20.56
C ALA A 190 -9.49 -31.14 21.42
N VAL A 191 -10.57 -30.46 21.03
CA VAL A 191 -11.15 -29.36 21.81
C VAL A 191 -12.06 -29.98 22.84
N GLU A 192 -11.64 -29.95 24.12
CA GLU A 192 -12.49 -30.32 25.23
C GLU A 192 -13.32 -29.10 25.67
N THR A 193 -14.63 -29.24 25.69
CA THR A 193 -15.53 -28.25 26.26
C THR A 193 -15.48 -28.39 27.78
N ILE A 194 -14.91 -27.39 28.46
CA ILE A 194 -15.00 -27.28 29.92
C ILE A 194 -16.43 -26.83 30.20
N THR A 195 -17.27 -27.77 30.64
CA THR A 195 -18.58 -27.43 31.25
C THR A 195 -18.34 -27.09 32.71
N GLU A 196 -18.56 -25.81 33.09
CA GLU A 196 -18.69 -25.41 34.49
C GLU A 196 -19.99 -25.92 35.10
#